data_2837684b4918cf25aa35cce3ae13df8c
#
_entry.id   2837684b4918cf25aa35cce3ae13df8c
#
_cell.length_a   1.000
_cell.length_b   1.000
_cell.length_c   1.000
_cell.angle_alpha   90.00
_cell.angle_beta   90.00
_cell.angle_gamma   90.00
#
_symmetry.space_group_name_H-M   'P 1'
#
loop_
_entity.id
_entity.type
_entity.pdbx_description
1 polymer ?
#
loop_
_entity_poly.entity_id
_entity_poly.type
_entity_poly.pdbx_seq_one_letter_code
_entity_poly.pdbx_strand_id
1 'polypeptide(L)'
;LEEIMAVKGWDRSAFALAAELKPAEQASALGDNNIDAMTYFVGHPNGAIQEATTTTDAVLVPVTGAEIDKLLAEKTYYTKADIPGGLYKGNDQPTPSIGGKAVLSTSAKADPEVVYQLVKSVFDNIDRFKRLHPAFADLKEADMIKVGLTAPLHEGAERYYKERGWL
;
A
#
# COMPACT_ATOMS: atom_id res chain seq x y z
N LEU A 1 -2.94 8.45 -8.28
CA LEU A 1 -4.21 8.98 -8.77
C LEU A 1 -4.26 9.02 -10.30
N GLU A 2 -3.25 9.53 -10.99
CA GLU A 2 -3.24 9.71 -12.46
C GLU A 2 -3.56 8.42 -13.23
N GLU A 3 -3.04 7.27 -12.82
CA GLU A 3 -3.34 5.99 -13.47
C GLU A 3 -4.81 5.56 -13.28
N ILE A 4 -5.41 5.84 -12.11
CA ILE A 4 -6.84 5.61 -11.87
C ILE A 4 -7.68 6.53 -12.75
N MET A 5 -7.30 7.79 -12.88
CA MET A 5 -7.97 8.74 -13.76
C MET A 5 -7.88 8.31 -15.22
N ALA A 6 -6.69 7.89 -15.65
CA ALA A 6 -6.46 7.46 -17.03
C ALA A 6 -7.35 6.27 -17.45
N VAL A 7 -7.51 5.25 -16.59
CA VAL A 7 -8.39 4.11 -16.90
C VAL A 7 -9.87 4.47 -16.90
N LYS A 8 -10.23 5.59 -16.25
CA LYS A 8 -11.59 6.16 -16.29
C LYS A 8 -11.80 7.17 -17.44
N GLY A 9 -10.77 7.41 -18.25
CA GLY A 9 -10.79 8.40 -19.32
C GLY A 9 -10.83 9.85 -18.81
N TRP A 10 -10.32 10.08 -17.60
CA TRP A 10 -10.25 11.41 -16.99
C TRP A 10 -8.83 11.95 -17.05
N ASP A 11 -8.73 13.26 -17.10
CA ASP A 11 -7.50 14.00 -16.89
C ASP A 11 -7.71 15.11 -15.82
N ARG A 12 -6.72 15.96 -15.60
CA ARG A 12 -6.79 17.03 -14.61
C ARG A 12 -7.92 18.03 -14.86
N SER A 13 -8.41 18.15 -16.09
CA SER A 13 -9.53 19.05 -16.42
C SER A 13 -10.88 18.57 -15.88
N ALA A 14 -10.97 17.30 -15.44
CA ALA A 14 -12.15 16.77 -14.77
C ALA A 14 -12.38 17.40 -13.39
N PHE A 15 -11.39 18.10 -12.83
CA PHE A 15 -11.47 18.74 -11.52
C PHE A 15 -11.43 20.26 -11.65
N ALA A 16 -12.23 20.95 -10.84
CA ALA A 16 -12.14 22.41 -10.73
C ALA A 16 -10.80 22.86 -10.12
N LEU A 17 -10.26 22.04 -9.19
CA LEU A 17 -8.96 22.24 -8.58
C LEU A 17 -8.24 20.89 -8.45
N ALA A 18 -7.02 20.79 -8.94
CA ALA A 18 -6.12 19.67 -8.74
C ALA A 18 -4.81 20.18 -8.09
N ALA A 19 -4.80 20.23 -6.75
CA ALA A 19 -3.68 20.75 -5.96
C ALA A 19 -2.72 19.63 -5.56
N GLU A 20 -1.42 19.88 -5.64
CA GLU A 20 -0.36 18.98 -5.18
C GLU A 20 0.10 19.39 -3.77
N LEU A 21 -0.68 18.97 -2.77
CA LEU A 21 -0.43 19.28 -1.37
C LEU A 21 0.35 18.15 -0.67
N LYS A 22 1.16 18.50 0.32
CA LYS A 22 1.75 17.50 1.22
C LYS A 22 0.68 16.83 2.06
N PRO A 23 0.89 15.57 2.53
CA PRO A 23 -0.13 14.83 3.28
C PRO A 23 -0.74 15.58 4.47
N ALA A 24 0.08 16.24 5.28
CA ALA A 24 -0.41 17.02 6.41
C ALA A 24 -1.24 18.25 5.98
N GLU A 25 -0.88 18.86 4.84
CA GLU A 25 -1.60 20.01 4.29
C GLU A 25 -2.95 19.59 3.69
N GLN A 26 -3.06 18.34 3.19
CA GLN A 26 -4.31 17.82 2.62
C GLN A 26 -5.42 17.72 3.67
N ALA A 27 -5.12 17.19 4.86
CA ALA A 27 -6.09 17.06 5.95
C ALA A 27 -6.63 18.42 6.37
N SER A 28 -5.75 19.42 6.55
CA SER A 28 -6.14 20.80 6.87
C SER A 28 -6.97 21.43 5.76
N ALA A 29 -6.54 21.30 4.50
CA ALA A 29 -7.26 21.88 3.36
C ALA A 29 -8.66 21.28 3.18
N LEU A 30 -8.85 19.99 3.50
CA LEU A 30 -10.15 19.34 3.52
C LEU A 30 -11.03 19.90 4.66
N GLY A 31 -10.46 20.09 5.84
CA GLY A 31 -11.14 20.67 7.00
C GLY A 31 -11.62 22.11 6.77
N ASP A 32 -10.82 22.88 6.03
CA ASP A 32 -11.09 24.27 5.68
C ASP A 32 -11.99 24.43 4.44
N ASN A 33 -12.52 23.33 3.86
CA ASN A 33 -13.29 23.31 2.61
C ASN A 33 -12.55 23.93 1.41
N ASN A 34 -11.22 23.88 1.40
CA ASN A 34 -10.41 24.32 0.26
C ASN A 34 -10.30 23.23 -0.83
N ILE A 35 -10.53 21.97 -0.44
CA ILE A 35 -10.64 20.82 -1.33
C ILE A 35 -11.81 19.94 -0.88
N ASP A 36 -12.44 19.23 -1.83
CA ASP A 36 -13.58 18.32 -1.55
C ASP A 36 -13.13 16.89 -1.30
N ALA A 37 -11.92 16.53 -1.74
CA ALA A 37 -11.36 15.20 -1.58
C ALA A 37 -9.84 15.25 -1.50
N MET A 38 -9.26 14.27 -0.82
CA MET A 38 -7.81 14.05 -0.77
C MET A 38 -7.46 12.62 -1.20
N THR A 39 -6.26 12.43 -1.72
CA THR A 39 -5.74 11.11 -2.05
C THR A 39 -4.37 10.89 -1.41
N TYR A 40 -4.17 9.72 -0.82
CA TYR A 40 -2.89 9.38 -0.22
C TYR A 40 -2.61 7.88 -0.38
N PHE A 41 -1.47 7.56 -1.00
CA PHE A 41 -1.00 6.19 -1.13
C PHE A 41 -0.05 5.88 0.04
N VAL A 42 -0.56 5.18 1.03
CA VAL A 42 0.12 5.02 2.33
C VAL A 42 -0.34 3.74 3.03
N GLY A 43 0.48 3.23 3.95
CA GLY A 43 0.08 2.16 4.87
C GLY A 43 -0.89 2.65 5.95
N HIS A 44 -1.83 1.80 6.35
CA HIS A 44 -2.84 2.08 7.37
C HIS A 44 -2.51 1.41 8.71
N PRO A 45 -2.86 2.06 9.86
CA PRO A 45 -3.43 3.41 10.01
C PRO A 45 -2.43 4.53 9.70
N ASN A 46 -2.94 5.68 9.25
CA ASN A 46 -2.13 6.87 8.92
C ASN A 46 -2.65 8.12 9.63
N GLY A 47 -1.74 8.93 10.17
CA GLY A 47 -2.08 10.10 10.97
C GLY A 47 -2.83 11.19 10.21
N ALA A 48 -2.46 11.49 8.95
CA ALA A 48 -3.16 12.51 8.16
C ALA A 48 -4.60 12.10 7.82
N ILE A 49 -4.85 10.80 7.57
CA ILE A 49 -6.21 10.29 7.35
C ILE A 49 -7.00 10.30 8.67
N GLN A 50 -6.36 9.94 9.80
CA GLN A 50 -6.99 10.06 11.11
C GLN A 50 -7.37 11.50 11.43
N GLU A 51 -6.50 12.47 11.16
CA GLU A 51 -6.79 13.89 11.32
C GLU A 51 -7.99 14.30 10.47
N ALA A 52 -7.98 14.02 9.17
CA ALA A 52 -9.08 14.34 8.26
C ALA A 52 -10.42 13.77 8.76
N THR A 53 -10.48 12.49 9.13
CA THR A 53 -11.71 11.84 9.59
C THR A 53 -12.14 12.24 11.01
N THR A 54 -11.23 12.78 11.82
CA THR A 54 -11.55 13.26 13.19
C THR A 54 -12.06 14.69 13.19
N THR A 55 -11.48 15.54 12.34
CA THR A 55 -11.79 16.98 12.26
C THR A 55 -12.95 17.28 11.30
N THR A 56 -13.25 16.37 10.39
CA THR A 56 -14.36 16.47 9.43
C THR A 56 -15.19 15.19 9.43
N ASP A 57 -16.33 15.17 8.76
CA ASP A 57 -17.13 13.95 8.51
C ASP A 57 -16.66 13.23 7.22
N ALA A 58 -15.34 13.16 7.01
CA ALA A 58 -14.76 12.54 5.85
C ALA A 58 -14.99 11.02 5.83
N VAL A 59 -15.29 10.49 4.65
CA VAL A 59 -15.47 9.05 4.40
C VAL A 59 -14.45 8.53 3.40
N LEU A 60 -14.03 7.30 3.59
CA LEU A 60 -13.18 6.61 2.63
C LEU A 60 -14.02 6.19 1.41
N VAL A 61 -13.54 6.52 0.23
CA VAL A 61 -14.23 6.18 -1.04
C VAL A 61 -13.65 4.89 -1.60
N PRO A 62 -14.47 3.86 -1.88
CA PRO A 62 -14.00 2.63 -2.51
C PRO A 62 -13.40 2.88 -3.89
N VAL A 63 -12.26 2.24 -4.17
CA VAL A 63 -11.60 2.29 -5.48
C VAL A 63 -11.73 0.91 -6.13
N THR A 64 -12.82 0.70 -6.86
CA THR A 64 -13.23 -0.57 -7.44
C THR A 64 -13.88 -0.36 -8.82
N GLY A 65 -14.19 -1.46 -9.49
CA GLY A 65 -14.90 -1.47 -10.78
C GLY A 65 -14.08 -2.11 -11.89
N ALA A 66 -14.73 -2.33 -13.04
CA ALA A 66 -14.13 -3.04 -14.17
C ALA A 66 -12.85 -2.36 -14.70
N GLU A 67 -12.81 -1.02 -14.70
CA GLU A 67 -11.65 -0.25 -15.13
C GLU A 67 -10.48 -0.43 -14.14
N ILE A 68 -10.77 -0.54 -12.84
CA ILE A 68 -9.77 -0.81 -11.82
C ILE A 68 -9.26 -2.25 -11.93
N ASP A 69 -10.14 -3.23 -12.17
CA ASP A 69 -9.71 -4.62 -12.42
C ASP A 69 -8.80 -4.72 -13.65
N LYS A 70 -9.07 -3.95 -14.70
CA LYS A 70 -8.20 -3.85 -15.88
C LYS A 70 -6.85 -3.23 -15.53
N LEU A 71 -6.83 -2.14 -14.76
CA LEU A 71 -5.59 -1.52 -14.27
C LEU A 71 -4.73 -2.52 -13.50
N LEU A 72 -5.34 -3.30 -12.61
CA LEU A 72 -4.63 -4.32 -11.82
C LEU A 72 -4.08 -5.46 -12.68
N ALA A 73 -4.76 -5.83 -13.77
CA ALA A 73 -4.28 -6.83 -14.72
C ALA A 73 -3.07 -6.32 -15.54
N GLU A 74 -3.06 -5.02 -15.88
CA GLU A 74 -2.00 -4.40 -16.67
C GLU A 74 -0.80 -3.98 -15.82
N LYS A 75 -1.03 -3.56 -14.58
CA LYS A 75 -0.03 -2.99 -13.65
C LYS A 75 0.20 -3.92 -12.45
N THR A 76 1.03 -4.91 -12.62
CA THR A 76 1.26 -5.99 -11.64
C THR A 76 1.88 -5.54 -10.30
N TYR A 77 2.33 -4.28 -10.20
CA TYR A 77 2.79 -3.68 -8.95
C TYR A 77 1.64 -3.17 -8.06
N TYR A 78 0.42 -3.10 -8.58
CA TYR A 78 -0.79 -2.90 -7.77
C TYR A 78 -1.46 -4.23 -7.43
N THR A 79 -2.13 -4.24 -6.28
CA THR A 79 -2.94 -5.38 -5.82
C THR A 79 -4.26 -4.86 -5.26
N LYS A 80 -5.29 -5.72 -5.23
CA LYS A 80 -6.48 -5.44 -4.41
C LYS A 80 -6.04 -5.34 -2.95
N ALA A 81 -6.56 -4.34 -2.26
CA ALA A 81 -6.29 -4.11 -0.85
C ALA A 81 -7.52 -3.52 -0.17
N ASP A 82 -7.89 -4.04 0.97
CA ASP A 82 -8.94 -3.47 1.79
C ASP A 82 -8.32 -2.62 2.90
N ILE A 83 -8.86 -1.43 3.10
CA ILE A 83 -8.57 -0.63 4.28
C ILE A 83 -9.46 -1.17 5.39
N PRO A 84 -8.91 -1.72 6.49
CA PRO A 84 -9.73 -2.32 7.55
C PRO A 84 -10.71 -1.32 8.15
N GLY A 85 -11.94 -1.78 8.44
CA GLY A 85 -12.94 -0.98 9.11
C GLY A 85 -12.55 -0.65 10.56
N GLY A 86 -13.07 0.46 11.07
CA GLY A 86 -12.83 0.90 12.44
C GLY A 86 -11.49 1.60 12.69
N LEU A 87 -10.62 1.72 11.68
CA LEU A 87 -9.36 2.46 11.81
C LEU A 87 -9.56 3.98 11.84
N TYR A 88 -10.62 4.47 11.24
CA TYR A 88 -10.91 5.89 11.07
C TYR A 88 -12.34 6.20 11.47
N LYS A 89 -12.54 7.32 12.18
CA LYS A 89 -13.86 7.77 12.65
C LYS A 89 -14.87 7.80 11.49
N GLY A 90 -16.05 7.22 11.70
CA GLY A 90 -17.12 7.17 10.70
C GLY A 90 -16.91 6.17 9.55
N ASN A 91 -15.84 5.34 9.63
CA ASN A 91 -15.50 4.35 8.62
C ASN A 91 -15.41 2.95 9.25
N ASP A 92 -16.56 2.44 9.72
CA ASP A 92 -16.64 1.20 10.52
C ASP A 92 -16.53 -0.07 9.68
N GLN A 93 -16.80 0.01 8.37
CA GLN A 93 -16.73 -1.12 7.46
C GLN A 93 -15.42 -1.10 6.67
N PRO A 94 -14.90 -2.28 6.26
CA PRO A 94 -13.76 -2.33 5.35
C PRO A 94 -14.05 -1.58 4.06
N THR A 95 -13.08 -0.80 3.58
CA THR A 95 -13.19 -0.05 2.31
C THR A 95 -12.32 -0.70 1.26
N PRO A 96 -12.92 -1.33 0.23
CA PRO A 96 -12.17 -1.92 -0.88
C PRO A 96 -11.39 -0.86 -1.66
N SER A 97 -10.12 -1.15 -1.94
CA SER A 97 -9.23 -0.21 -2.63
C SER A 97 -8.16 -0.96 -3.42
N ILE A 98 -7.18 -0.23 -3.90
CA ILE A 98 -5.95 -0.77 -4.48
C ILE A 98 -4.76 -0.36 -3.65
N GLY A 99 -3.75 -1.20 -3.60
CA GLY A 99 -2.52 -0.94 -2.87
C GLY A 99 -1.29 -1.41 -3.64
N GLY A 100 -0.13 -1.02 -3.18
CA GLY A 100 1.16 -1.57 -3.56
C GLY A 100 1.81 -2.25 -2.37
N LYS A 101 2.73 -3.16 -2.64
CA LYS A 101 3.54 -3.77 -1.58
C LYS A 101 4.84 -2.99 -1.43
N ALA A 102 5.24 -2.74 -0.19
CA ALA A 102 6.60 -2.32 0.09
C ALA A 102 7.53 -3.52 -0.12
N VAL A 103 8.53 -3.35 -0.96
CA VAL A 103 9.48 -4.41 -1.33
C VAL A 103 10.87 -4.01 -0.88
N LEU A 104 11.55 -4.91 -0.17
CA LEU A 104 12.97 -4.75 0.11
C LEU A 104 13.77 -5.14 -1.14
N SER A 105 14.48 -4.18 -1.69
CA SER A 105 15.31 -4.37 -2.87
C SER A 105 16.79 -4.18 -2.55
N THR A 106 17.63 -4.94 -3.21
CA THR A 106 19.09 -4.82 -3.12
C THR A 106 19.74 -4.96 -4.49
N SER A 107 21.02 -4.68 -4.59
CA SER A 107 21.78 -4.92 -5.81
C SER A 107 21.92 -6.42 -6.08
N ALA A 108 21.79 -6.84 -7.33
CA ALA A 108 22.12 -8.21 -7.75
C ALA A 108 23.59 -8.59 -7.46
N LYS A 109 24.47 -7.61 -7.17
CA LYS A 109 25.88 -7.82 -6.80
C LYS A 109 26.09 -7.90 -5.28
N ALA A 110 25.03 -7.78 -4.46
CA ALA A 110 25.16 -7.94 -3.02
C ALA A 110 25.62 -9.36 -2.69
N ASP A 111 26.37 -9.52 -1.60
CA ASP A 111 26.82 -10.83 -1.16
C ASP A 111 25.61 -11.74 -0.85
N PRO A 112 25.50 -12.91 -1.52
CA PRO A 112 24.37 -13.83 -1.31
C PRO A 112 24.22 -14.30 0.13
N GLU A 113 25.30 -14.45 0.86
CA GLU A 113 25.24 -14.86 2.26
C GLU A 113 24.62 -13.75 3.13
N VAL A 114 25.02 -12.51 2.90
CA VAL A 114 24.43 -11.35 3.61
C VAL A 114 22.92 -11.26 3.36
N VAL A 115 22.49 -11.41 2.10
CA VAL A 115 21.07 -11.36 1.75
C VAL A 115 20.31 -12.56 2.34
N TYR A 116 20.89 -13.76 2.30
CA TYR A 116 20.34 -14.95 2.93
C TYR A 116 20.11 -14.74 4.43
N GLN A 117 21.12 -14.26 5.16
CA GLN A 117 21.02 -14.02 6.60
C GLN A 117 20.01 -12.93 6.96
N LEU A 118 19.90 -11.89 6.13
CA LEU A 118 18.89 -10.84 6.30
C LEU A 118 17.49 -11.41 6.15
N VAL A 119 17.21 -12.13 5.08
CA VAL A 119 15.91 -12.76 4.81
C VAL A 119 15.57 -13.76 5.92
N LYS A 120 16.52 -14.63 6.27
CA LYS A 120 16.39 -15.58 7.37
C LYS A 120 16.04 -14.89 8.69
N SER A 121 16.71 -13.79 9.01
CA SER A 121 16.45 -13.04 10.25
C SER A 121 15.03 -12.48 10.32
N VAL A 122 14.45 -12.04 9.20
CA VAL A 122 13.07 -11.57 9.14
C VAL A 122 12.09 -12.71 9.37
N PHE A 123 12.21 -13.78 8.61
CA PHE A 123 11.22 -14.88 8.65
C PHE A 123 11.35 -15.75 9.91
N ASP A 124 12.53 -15.97 10.44
CA ASP A 124 12.71 -16.69 11.69
C ASP A 124 12.18 -15.89 12.90
N ASN A 125 11.98 -14.58 12.74
CA ASN A 125 11.44 -13.68 13.76
C ASN A 125 10.16 -12.99 13.30
N ILE A 126 9.36 -13.62 12.46
CA ILE A 126 8.22 -12.99 11.81
C ILE A 126 7.20 -12.40 12.79
N ASP A 127 6.93 -13.07 13.91
CA ASP A 127 6.02 -12.56 14.94
C ASP A 127 6.53 -11.28 15.62
N ARG A 128 7.85 -11.17 15.79
CA ARG A 128 8.47 -9.94 16.28
C ARG A 128 8.41 -8.85 15.22
N PHE A 129 8.68 -9.20 13.97
CA PHE A 129 8.61 -8.28 12.84
C PHE A 129 7.21 -7.67 12.68
N LYS A 130 6.16 -8.48 12.77
CA LYS A 130 4.76 -8.03 12.72
C LYS A 130 4.42 -7.01 13.80
N ARG A 131 5.05 -7.06 14.95
CA ARG A 131 4.84 -6.11 16.05
C ARG A 131 5.59 -4.78 15.91
N LEU A 132 6.47 -4.63 14.93
CA LEU A 132 7.22 -3.39 14.73
C LEU A 132 6.37 -2.25 14.19
N HIS A 133 5.32 -2.56 13.44
CA HIS A 133 4.40 -1.56 12.90
C HIS A 133 3.00 -2.16 12.70
N PRO A 134 1.91 -1.42 12.97
CA PRO A 134 0.54 -1.92 12.77
C PRO A 134 0.26 -2.44 11.35
N ALA A 135 0.81 -1.81 10.31
CA ALA A 135 0.68 -2.26 8.92
C ALA A 135 1.30 -3.64 8.64
N PHE A 136 2.10 -4.17 9.56
CA PHE A 136 2.72 -5.51 9.43
C PHE A 136 1.91 -6.62 10.11
N ALA A 137 0.88 -6.27 10.89
CA ALA A 137 0.14 -7.24 11.71
C ALA A 137 -0.42 -8.41 10.89
N ASP A 138 -0.93 -8.12 9.69
CA ASP A 138 -1.60 -9.10 8.82
C ASP A 138 -0.67 -9.69 7.74
N LEU A 139 0.65 -9.51 7.83
CA LEU A 139 1.59 -10.11 6.89
C LEU A 139 1.46 -11.64 6.88
N LYS A 140 1.39 -12.22 5.69
CA LYS A 140 1.42 -13.66 5.46
C LYS A 140 2.70 -14.02 4.72
N GLU A 141 3.48 -14.94 5.26
CA GLU A 141 4.78 -15.35 4.70
C GLU A 141 4.66 -15.78 3.23
N ALA A 142 3.60 -16.54 2.90
CA ALA A 142 3.34 -16.98 1.54
C ALA A 142 3.11 -15.82 0.55
N ASP A 143 2.53 -14.70 1.03
CA ASP A 143 2.30 -13.51 0.20
C ASP A 143 3.58 -12.66 0.10
N MET A 144 4.37 -12.58 1.17
CA MET A 144 5.61 -11.79 1.22
C MET A 144 6.63 -12.22 0.17
N ILE A 145 6.61 -13.48 -0.25
CA ILE A 145 7.57 -14.03 -1.22
C ILE A 145 7.07 -14.05 -2.67
N LYS A 146 5.82 -13.63 -2.92
CA LYS A 146 5.18 -13.74 -4.25
C LYS A 146 4.41 -12.50 -4.67
N VAL A 147 3.68 -11.86 -3.75
CA VAL A 147 2.72 -10.82 -4.12
C VAL A 147 3.41 -9.47 -4.28
N GLY A 148 3.20 -8.83 -5.42
CA GLY A 148 3.72 -7.48 -5.71
C GLY A 148 5.22 -7.43 -6.02
N LEU A 149 5.88 -8.58 -6.16
CA LEU A 149 7.27 -8.64 -6.60
C LEU A 149 7.34 -8.46 -8.11
N THR A 150 8.04 -7.44 -8.56
CA THR A 150 8.22 -7.12 -9.99
C THR A 150 9.67 -7.28 -10.46
N ALA A 151 10.61 -7.43 -9.53
CA ALA A 151 12.00 -7.72 -9.81
C ALA A 151 12.30 -9.21 -9.53
N PRO A 152 13.32 -9.79 -10.19
CA PRO A 152 13.81 -11.14 -9.85
C PRO A 152 14.23 -11.23 -8.39
N LEU A 153 14.05 -12.41 -7.81
CA LEU A 153 14.56 -12.69 -6.47
C LEU A 153 16.09 -12.68 -6.48
N HIS A 154 16.67 -12.11 -5.43
CA HIS A 154 18.11 -12.25 -5.21
C HIS A 154 18.44 -13.70 -4.81
N GLU A 155 19.58 -14.25 -5.29
CA GLU A 155 19.95 -15.65 -5.05
C GLU A 155 19.99 -16.05 -3.57
N GLY A 156 20.42 -15.14 -2.67
CA GLY A 156 20.39 -15.37 -1.23
C GLY A 156 18.97 -15.50 -0.67
N ALA A 157 18.02 -14.72 -1.17
CA ALA A 157 16.61 -14.84 -0.80
C ALA A 157 15.99 -16.13 -1.34
N GLU A 158 16.24 -16.43 -2.61
CA GLU A 158 15.76 -17.63 -3.27
C GLU A 158 16.25 -18.91 -2.58
N ARG A 159 17.54 -18.95 -2.15
CA ARG A 159 18.12 -20.05 -1.38
C ARG A 159 17.33 -20.30 -0.08
N TYR A 160 17.07 -19.27 0.69
CA TYR A 160 16.28 -19.40 1.93
C TYR A 160 14.86 -19.89 1.66
N TYR A 161 14.18 -19.36 0.65
CA TYR A 161 12.81 -19.78 0.32
C TYR A 161 12.74 -21.23 -0.14
N LYS A 162 13.74 -21.73 -0.90
CA LYS A 162 13.86 -23.14 -1.28
C LYS A 162 14.10 -24.05 -0.07
N GLU A 163 14.97 -23.65 0.86
CA GLU A 163 15.21 -24.39 2.10
C GLU A 163 13.95 -24.52 2.96
N ARG A 164 13.07 -23.52 2.91
CA ARG A 164 11.77 -23.53 3.60
C ARG A 164 10.67 -24.27 2.83
N GLY A 165 10.94 -24.73 1.61
CA GLY A 165 9.96 -25.40 0.75
C GLY A 165 8.87 -24.46 0.22
N TRP A 166 9.16 -23.17 0.10
CA TRP A 166 8.22 -22.17 -0.38
C TRP A 166 8.33 -21.88 -1.89
N LEU A 167 9.43 -22.33 -2.50
CA LEU A 167 9.70 -22.31 -3.94
C LEU A 167 10.04 -23.72 -4.45
#